data_c4840c4e0d61cbe0c1c96bfb84abbf5c
#
_entry.id   c4840c4e0d61cbe0c1c96bfb84abbf5c
#
_cell.length_a   1.000
_cell.length_b   1.000
_cell.length_c   1.000
_cell.angle_alpha   90.00
_cell.angle_beta   90.00
_cell.angle_gamma   90.00
#
_symmetry.space_group_name_H-M   'P 1'
#
loop_
_entity.id
_entity.type
_entity.pdbx_description
1 polymer ?
#
loop_
_entity_poly.entity_id
_entity_poly.type
_entity_poly.pdbx_seq_one_letter_code
_entity_poly.pdbx_strand_id
1 'polypeptide(L)'
;MVQLCYVSAFIRLHSYILLLNMKPGDKNSFNSLTKISVNGKSYNFYSLKEAEKNGLAGISKLPKSLKVLLENLLRFEDDITVNKNQIEAIKDWLKSKSSNTEIAYRPARVLLQDYTGIPAVADLAAMREAVKEKNKDPSTINPLSSVDLVIDHSVQVDKFANKNSLKENVDIEFNRNAERYSFLKWGQQAFNNFRICLLYTSDAADDMQC
;
A
#
# COMPACT_ATOMS: atom_id res chain seq x y z
N MET A 1 33.80 -16.59 3.00
CA MET A 1 33.05 -15.44 2.40
C MET A 1 31.58 -15.76 2.10
N VAL A 2 31.20 -16.98 1.81
CA VAL A 2 29.79 -17.39 1.52
C VAL A 2 28.92 -17.42 2.79
N GLN A 3 29.48 -17.69 3.97
CA GLN A 3 28.73 -17.82 5.21
C GLN A 3 28.20 -16.50 5.79
N LEU A 4 28.87 -15.37 5.49
CA LEU A 4 28.42 -14.03 5.91
C LEU A 4 27.22 -13.49 5.09
N CYS A 5 27.09 -13.89 3.81
CA CYS A 5 25.93 -13.53 3.01
C CYS A 5 24.65 -14.23 3.49
N TYR A 6 24.74 -15.47 3.96
CA TYR A 6 23.58 -16.22 4.47
C TYR A 6 23.02 -15.63 5.77
N VAL A 7 23.91 -15.17 6.67
CA VAL A 7 23.48 -14.57 7.95
C VAL A 7 22.78 -13.22 7.71
N SER A 8 23.30 -12.41 6.78
CA SER A 8 22.68 -11.13 6.42
C SER A 8 21.30 -11.31 5.76
N ALA A 9 21.16 -12.31 4.89
CA ALA A 9 19.87 -12.65 4.25
C ALA A 9 18.87 -13.21 5.28
N PHE A 10 19.35 -14.00 6.24
CA PHE A 10 18.51 -14.58 7.30
C PHE A 10 18.01 -13.51 8.29
N ILE A 11 18.86 -12.53 8.65
CA ILE A 11 18.47 -11.39 9.50
C ILE A 11 17.44 -10.52 8.77
N ARG A 12 17.63 -10.25 7.46
CA ARG A 12 16.66 -9.52 6.65
C ARG A 12 15.33 -10.26 6.51
N LEU A 13 15.35 -11.58 6.32
CA LEU A 13 14.13 -12.38 6.22
C LEU A 13 13.40 -12.46 7.56
N HIS A 14 14.11 -12.56 8.68
CA HIS A 14 13.52 -12.54 10.03
C HIS A 14 12.89 -11.19 10.37
N SER A 15 13.54 -10.09 9.99
CA SER A 15 12.98 -8.74 10.08
C SER A 15 11.74 -8.58 9.19
N TYR A 16 11.72 -9.19 8.01
CA TYR A 16 10.55 -9.17 7.11
C TYR A 16 9.36 -9.95 7.67
N ILE A 17 9.59 -11.07 8.33
CA ILE A 17 8.52 -11.89 8.97
C ILE A 17 7.94 -11.16 10.19
N LEU A 18 8.75 -10.42 10.93
CA LEU A 18 8.29 -9.53 12.00
C LEU A 18 7.43 -8.37 11.46
N LEU A 19 7.74 -7.86 10.26
CA LEU A 19 6.96 -6.83 9.57
C LEU A 19 5.52 -7.26 9.23
N LEU A 20 5.29 -8.56 9.02
CA LEU A 20 3.97 -9.10 8.65
C LEU A 20 2.95 -9.11 9.80
N ASN A 21 3.39 -8.96 11.06
CA ASN A 21 2.52 -8.94 12.24
C ASN A 21 2.41 -7.54 12.89
N MET A 22 2.83 -6.49 12.20
CA MET A 22 2.87 -5.15 12.77
C MET A 22 1.47 -4.55 12.90
N LYS A 23 1.06 -4.35 14.12
CA LYS A 23 -0.16 -3.62 14.44
C LYS A 23 0.10 -2.12 14.43
N PRO A 24 -0.81 -1.32 13.85
CA PRO A 24 -0.72 0.14 13.95
C PRO A 24 -0.63 0.59 15.41
N GLY A 25 0.26 1.54 15.72
CA GLY A 25 0.30 2.22 16.99
C GLY A 25 0.83 1.42 18.18
N ASP A 26 1.66 0.39 17.96
CA ASP A 26 2.21 -0.45 19.03
C ASP A 26 3.01 0.37 20.06
N LYS A 27 3.64 1.48 19.66
CA LYS A 27 4.46 2.31 20.57
C LYS A 27 3.72 3.51 21.15
N ASN A 28 3.01 4.26 20.33
CA ASN A 28 2.26 5.46 20.73
C ASN A 28 3.05 6.41 21.67
N SER A 29 4.31 6.70 21.32
CA SER A 29 5.25 7.46 22.15
C SER A 29 4.76 8.87 22.54
N PHE A 30 3.83 9.41 21.79
CA PHE A 30 3.24 10.73 22.02
C PHE A 30 1.82 10.68 22.58
N ASN A 31 1.36 9.53 23.08
CA ASN A 31 0.04 9.31 23.66
C ASN A 31 -1.09 9.90 22.79
N SER A 32 -0.95 9.75 21.47
CA SER A 32 -1.85 10.35 20.48
C SER A 32 -3.09 9.51 20.19
N LEU A 33 -3.06 8.21 20.52
CA LEU A 33 -4.19 7.30 20.28
C LEU A 33 -5.38 7.67 21.16
N THR A 34 -6.48 8.02 20.54
CA THR A 34 -7.75 8.45 21.17
C THR A 34 -8.94 7.77 20.53
N LYS A 35 -10.09 7.91 21.18
CA LYS A 35 -11.37 7.37 20.67
C LYS A 35 -12.32 8.50 20.31
N ILE A 36 -13.06 8.31 19.23
CA ILE A 36 -14.17 9.16 18.83
C ILE A 36 -15.41 8.28 18.63
N SER A 37 -16.56 8.78 19.09
CA SER A 37 -17.84 8.12 18.84
C SER A 37 -18.57 8.83 17.72
N VAL A 38 -18.96 8.09 16.69
CA VAL A 38 -19.74 8.59 15.56
C VAL A 38 -20.90 7.65 15.31
N ASN A 39 -22.12 8.17 15.35
CA ASN A 39 -23.36 7.39 15.15
C ASN A 39 -23.42 6.13 16.04
N GLY A 40 -23.03 6.25 17.31
CA GLY A 40 -23.03 5.14 18.28
C GLY A 40 -21.89 4.12 18.13
N LYS A 41 -21.02 4.28 17.12
CA LYS A 41 -19.83 3.44 16.92
C LYS A 41 -18.58 4.16 17.42
N SER A 42 -17.71 3.43 18.12
CA SER A 42 -16.43 3.95 18.61
C SER A 42 -15.32 3.63 17.62
N TYR A 43 -14.52 4.65 17.27
CA TYR A 43 -13.38 4.55 16.39
C TYR A 43 -12.12 5.01 17.09
N ASN A 44 -11.01 4.31 16.86
CA ASN A 44 -9.69 4.76 17.29
C ASN A 44 -9.09 5.70 16.22
N PHE A 45 -8.48 6.80 16.67
CA PHE A 45 -7.73 7.70 15.80
C PHE A 45 -6.52 8.29 16.51
N TYR A 46 -5.55 8.78 15.75
CA TYR A 46 -4.34 9.39 16.28
C TYR A 46 -4.49 10.91 16.29
N SER A 47 -4.70 11.48 17.48
CA SER A 47 -5.00 12.88 17.69
C SER A 47 -3.75 13.73 17.64
N LEU A 48 -3.64 14.61 16.64
CA LEU A 48 -2.55 15.59 16.58
C LEU A 48 -2.59 16.57 17.75
N LYS A 49 -3.78 16.86 18.29
CA LYS A 49 -3.91 17.72 19.49
C LYS A 49 -3.27 17.09 20.72
N GLU A 50 -3.50 15.79 20.93
CA GLU A 50 -2.86 15.09 22.04
C GLU A 50 -1.35 14.92 21.81
N ALA A 51 -0.93 14.60 20.58
CA ALA A 51 0.50 14.55 20.25
C ALA A 51 1.20 15.92 20.50
N GLU A 52 0.53 17.04 20.22
CA GLU A 52 1.06 18.38 20.48
C GLU A 52 1.29 18.64 21.97
N LYS A 53 0.37 18.21 22.82
CA LYS A 53 0.49 18.31 24.28
C LYS A 53 1.60 17.40 24.84
N ASN A 54 1.82 16.26 24.20
CA ASN A 54 2.71 15.21 24.68
C ASN A 54 4.11 15.24 24.01
N GLY A 55 4.57 16.41 23.56
CA GLY A 55 5.98 16.58 23.13
C GLY A 55 6.17 17.10 21.71
N LEU A 56 5.11 17.16 20.88
CA LEU A 56 5.19 17.70 19.52
C LEU A 56 4.69 19.17 19.46
N ALA A 57 5.16 20.02 20.34
CA ALA A 57 4.73 21.40 20.43
C ALA A 57 4.81 22.15 19.10
N GLY A 58 3.73 22.87 18.73
CA GLY A 58 3.64 23.71 17.55
C GLY A 58 3.20 23.02 16.27
N ILE A 59 2.91 21.71 16.27
CA ILE A 59 2.50 20.96 15.06
C ILE A 59 1.15 21.43 14.51
N SER A 60 0.34 22.13 15.28
CA SER A 60 -0.88 22.80 14.80
C SER A 60 -0.62 23.80 13.67
N LYS A 61 0.60 24.37 13.59
CA LYS A 61 1.06 25.31 12.54
C LYS A 61 1.58 24.61 11.28
N LEU A 62 1.69 23.27 11.27
CA LEU A 62 2.12 22.52 10.08
C LEU A 62 1.12 22.70 8.92
N PRO A 63 1.60 22.70 7.66
CA PRO A 63 0.75 22.54 6.49
C PRO A 63 -0.10 21.28 6.60
N LYS A 64 -1.27 21.26 5.97
CA LYS A 64 -2.20 20.12 6.01
C LYS A 64 -1.54 18.84 5.49
N SER A 65 -0.74 18.92 4.44
CA SER A 65 0.01 17.77 3.89
C SER A 65 0.95 17.14 4.92
N LEU A 66 1.73 17.96 5.65
CA LEU A 66 2.62 17.47 6.69
C LEU A 66 1.86 16.91 7.91
N LYS A 67 0.65 17.42 8.19
CA LYS A 67 -0.22 16.83 9.21
C LYS A 67 -0.69 15.43 8.84
N VAL A 68 -0.97 15.17 7.56
CA VAL A 68 -1.32 13.83 7.07
C VAL A 68 -0.12 12.88 7.22
N LEU A 69 1.07 13.31 6.83
CA LEU A 69 2.28 12.51 7.01
C LEU A 69 2.57 12.24 8.48
N LEU A 70 2.43 13.25 9.34
CA LEU A 70 2.61 13.10 10.78
C LEU A 70 1.63 12.11 11.41
N GLU A 71 0.35 12.19 11.05
CA GLU A 71 -0.66 11.24 11.53
C GLU A 71 -0.34 9.82 11.08
N ASN A 72 0.12 9.64 9.84
CA ASN A 72 0.55 8.35 9.34
C ASN A 72 1.73 7.78 10.14
N LEU A 73 2.75 8.57 10.45
CA LEU A 73 3.87 8.14 11.28
C LEU A 73 3.41 7.76 12.71
N LEU A 74 2.56 8.58 13.35
CA LEU A 74 2.01 8.29 14.68
C LEU A 74 1.22 6.99 14.70
N ARG A 75 0.49 6.70 13.61
CA ARG A 75 -0.31 5.48 13.46
C ARG A 75 0.54 4.21 13.33
N PHE A 76 1.70 4.32 12.70
CA PHE A 76 2.53 3.17 12.37
C PHE A 76 3.85 3.13 13.14
N GLU A 77 3.95 3.88 14.23
CA GLU A 77 5.13 3.86 15.10
C GLU A 77 5.34 2.48 15.72
N ASP A 78 6.50 1.87 15.44
CA ASP A 78 6.84 0.50 15.82
C ASP A 78 8.32 0.32 16.22
N ASP A 79 9.14 1.39 16.15
CA ASP A 79 10.60 1.42 16.34
C ASP A 79 11.41 0.57 15.34
N ILE A 80 10.76 0.00 14.32
CA ILE A 80 11.40 -0.80 13.25
C ILE A 80 11.36 -0.03 11.94
N THR A 81 10.17 0.30 11.46
CA THR A 81 9.96 1.06 10.23
C THR A 81 9.68 2.52 10.47
N VAL A 82 8.97 2.82 11.55
CA VAL A 82 8.69 4.18 12.01
C VAL A 82 9.17 4.34 13.44
N ASN A 83 10.10 5.23 13.64
CA ASN A 83 10.64 5.55 14.96
C ASN A 83 10.36 7.00 15.37
N LYS A 84 10.59 7.29 16.64
CA LYS A 84 10.34 8.60 17.23
C LYS A 84 11.09 9.73 16.52
N ASN A 85 12.31 9.48 16.02
CA ASN A 85 13.11 10.50 15.33
C ASN A 85 12.47 10.98 14.03
N GLN A 86 11.84 10.06 13.28
CA GLN A 86 11.11 10.39 12.05
C GLN A 86 9.88 11.26 12.34
N ILE A 87 9.19 11.00 13.45
CA ILE A 87 8.06 11.81 13.92
C ILE A 87 8.53 13.20 14.33
N GLU A 88 9.60 13.30 15.11
CA GLU A 88 10.20 14.57 15.55
C GLU A 88 10.73 15.39 14.38
N ALA A 89 11.24 14.76 13.32
CA ALA A 89 11.73 15.45 12.13
C ALA A 89 10.61 16.26 11.42
N ILE A 90 9.37 15.78 11.43
CA ILE A 90 8.23 16.56 10.93
C ILE A 90 7.98 17.82 11.77
N LYS A 91 8.11 17.74 13.10
CA LYS A 91 8.02 18.92 13.98
C LYS A 91 9.14 19.90 13.70
N ASP A 92 10.37 19.42 13.55
CA ASP A 92 11.56 20.26 13.37
C ASP A 92 11.55 20.99 12.02
N TRP A 93 10.83 20.46 11.03
CA TRP A 93 10.55 21.15 9.77
C TRP A 93 9.90 22.54 9.99
N LEU A 94 9.16 22.75 11.07
CA LEU A 94 8.57 24.06 11.39
C LEU A 94 9.62 25.18 11.49
N LYS A 95 10.83 24.84 11.93
CA LYS A 95 11.95 25.78 12.11
C LYS A 95 12.73 25.97 10.80
N SER A 96 13.14 24.85 10.20
CA SER A 96 14.06 24.83 9.05
C SER A 96 13.37 24.96 7.71
N LYS A 97 12.08 24.61 7.60
CA LYS A 97 11.32 24.48 6.34
C LYS A 97 11.94 23.48 5.36
N SER A 98 12.86 22.65 5.84
CA SER A 98 13.54 21.59 5.11
C SER A 98 13.83 20.42 6.03
N SER A 99 14.07 19.23 5.49
CA SER A 99 14.53 18.07 6.23
C SER A 99 15.31 17.16 5.30
N ASN A 100 16.39 16.57 5.82
CA ASN A 100 17.16 15.50 5.17
C ASN A 100 16.83 14.13 5.77
N THR A 101 15.87 14.06 6.68
CA THR A 101 15.45 12.80 7.30
C THR A 101 14.46 12.10 6.40
N GLU A 102 14.77 10.89 6.01
CA GLU A 102 13.82 10.00 5.34
C GLU A 102 12.75 9.54 6.32
N ILE A 103 11.51 9.53 5.86
CA ILE A 103 10.37 9.04 6.63
C ILE A 103 9.68 7.90 5.91
N ALA A 104 9.20 6.92 6.65
CA ALA A 104 8.32 5.89 6.10
C ALA A 104 6.91 6.46 5.89
N TYR A 105 6.22 5.96 4.87
CA TYR A 105 4.82 6.27 4.63
C TYR A 105 4.07 5.00 4.23
N ARG A 106 2.94 4.74 4.90
CA ARG A 106 2.08 3.61 4.57
C ARG A 106 0.74 4.13 4.07
N PRO A 107 0.49 4.06 2.76
CA PRO A 107 -0.80 4.47 2.21
C PRO A 107 -1.91 3.55 2.71
N ALA A 108 -3.11 4.08 2.86
CA ALA A 108 -4.28 3.29 3.21
C ALA A 108 -4.69 2.34 2.06
N ARG A 109 -4.39 2.76 0.83
CA ARG A 109 -4.66 2.02 -0.40
C ARG A 109 -3.65 2.39 -1.48
N VAL A 110 -3.28 1.42 -2.30
CA VAL A 110 -2.42 1.61 -3.47
C VAL A 110 -3.26 1.38 -4.72
N LEU A 111 -3.26 2.35 -5.63
CA LEU A 111 -3.84 2.21 -6.95
C LEU A 111 -2.74 1.85 -7.93
N LEU A 112 -2.89 0.74 -8.64
CA LEU A 112 -1.98 0.31 -9.69
C LEU A 112 -2.68 0.36 -11.04
N GLN A 113 -1.97 0.85 -12.03
CA GLN A 113 -2.35 0.71 -13.43
C GLN A 113 -1.87 -0.66 -13.93
N ASP A 114 -2.56 -1.29 -14.87
CA ASP A 114 -2.32 -2.68 -15.24
C ASP A 114 -0.91 -2.94 -15.80
N TYR A 115 -0.36 -2.08 -16.65
CA TYR A 115 0.98 -2.26 -17.20
C TYR A 115 2.08 -2.12 -16.15
N THR A 116 1.95 -1.18 -15.24
CA THR A 116 2.94 -0.96 -14.16
C THR A 116 2.67 -1.82 -12.93
N GLY A 117 1.43 -2.26 -12.75
CA GLY A 117 1.01 -3.08 -11.61
C GLY A 117 1.33 -4.57 -11.78
N ILE A 118 1.32 -5.10 -12.99
CA ILE A 118 1.62 -6.52 -13.25
C ILE A 118 3.02 -6.92 -12.75
N PRO A 119 4.10 -6.15 -12.99
CA PRO A 119 5.41 -6.46 -12.41
C PRO A 119 5.38 -6.56 -10.89
N ALA A 120 4.66 -5.67 -10.18
CA ALA A 120 4.53 -5.73 -8.73
C ALA A 120 3.82 -7.02 -8.26
N VAL A 121 2.79 -7.47 -8.99
CA VAL A 121 2.11 -8.76 -8.71
C VAL A 121 3.04 -9.93 -9.01
N ALA A 122 3.86 -9.86 -10.06
CA ALA A 122 4.86 -10.88 -10.38
C ALA A 122 5.93 -10.98 -9.27
N ASP A 123 6.37 -9.87 -8.71
CA ASP A 123 7.30 -9.87 -7.57
C ASP A 123 6.68 -10.53 -6.33
N LEU A 124 5.42 -10.25 -6.03
CA LEU A 124 4.70 -10.93 -4.94
C LEU A 124 4.55 -12.43 -5.20
N ALA A 125 4.33 -12.85 -6.45
CA ALA A 125 4.29 -14.26 -6.83
C ALA A 125 5.64 -14.94 -6.62
N ALA A 126 6.74 -14.31 -7.07
CA ALA A 126 8.09 -14.79 -6.85
C ALA A 126 8.46 -14.88 -5.35
N MET A 127 8.02 -13.92 -4.54
CA MET A 127 8.18 -13.98 -3.09
C MET A 127 7.46 -15.19 -2.48
N ARG A 128 6.24 -15.51 -2.95
CA ARG A 128 5.51 -16.72 -2.52
C ARG A 128 6.26 -18.01 -2.86
N GLU A 129 6.81 -18.08 -4.06
CA GLU A 129 7.62 -19.22 -4.49
C GLU A 129 8.85 -19.40 -3.62
N ALA A 130 9.61 -18.33 -3.36
CA ALA A 130 10.77 -18.35 -2.48
C ALA A 130 10.42 -18.77 -1.04
N VAL A 131 9.26 -18.40 -0.51
CA VAL A 131 8.78 -18.84 0.80
C VAL A 131 8.44 -20.33 0.79
N LYS A 132 7.80 -20.81 -0.28
CA LYS A 132 7.47 -22.23 -0.48
C LYS A 132 8.73 -23.09 -0.55
N GLU A 133 9.76 -22.67 -1.27
CA GLU A 133 11.06 -23.35 -1.33
C GLU A 133 11.72 -23.50 0.04
N LYS A 134 11.42 -22.59 0.98
CA LYS A 134 11.88 -22.66 2.36
C LYS A 134 10.95 -23.50 3.26
N ASN A 135 10.01 -24.27 2.69
CA ASN A 135 9.01 -25.07 3.40
C ASN A 135 8.17 -24.24 4.39
N LYS A 136 7.86 -22.99 4.03
CA LYS A 136 7.00 -22.11 4.81
C LYS A 136 5.71 -21.81 4.05
N ASP A 137 4.70 -21.29 4.76
CA ASP A 137 3.40 -21.00 4.16
C ASP A 137 3.48 -19.77 3.23
N PRO A 138 3.31 -19.94 1.91
CA PRO A 138 3.34 -18.85 0.95
C PRO A 138 2.14 -17.87 1.10
N SER A 139 1.04 -18.28 1.75
CA SER A 139 -0.13 -17.43 1.97
C SER A 139 0.16 -16.23 2.90
N THR A 140 1.28 -16.27 3.62
CA THR A 140 1.76 -15.14 4.44
C THR A 140 2.21 -13.94 3.61
N ILE A 141 2.54 -14.14 2.33
CA ILE A 141 2.91 -13.06 1.42
C ILE A 141 1.65 -12.44 0.82
N ASN A 142 1.36 -11.22 1.21
CA ASN A 142 0.28 -10.38 0.70
C ASN A 142 0.77 -8.92 0.60
N PRO A 143 0.13 -8.07 -0.21
CA PRO A 143 0.37 -6.63 -0.14
C PRO A 143 0.17 -6.10 1.28
N LEU A 144 1.06 -5.23 1.76
CA LEU A 144 0.95 -4.63 3.11
C LEU A 144 -0.23 -3.65 3.22
N SER A 145 -0.56 -2.98 2.14
CA SER A 145 -1.74 -2.12 2.01
C SER A 145 -2.71 -2.72 1.02
N SER A 146 -3.99 -2.39 1.10
CA SER A 146 -4.97 -2.79 0.10
C SER A 146 -4.57 -2.24 -1.27
N VAL A 147 -4.63 -3.09 -2.29
CA VAL A 147 -4.25 -2.77 -3.66
C VAL A 147 -5.45 -2.93 -4.57
N ASP A 148 -5.73 -1.89 -5.36
CA ASP A 148 -6.65 -1.93 -6.47
C ASP A 148 -5.84 -1.78 -7.76
N LEU A 149 -5.83 -2.82 -8.60
CA LEU A 149 -5.26 -2.76 -9.93
C LEU A 149 -6.36 -2.45 -10.92
N VAL A 150 -6.23 -1.31 -11.58
CA VAL A 150 -7.23 -0.83 -12.54
C VAL A 150 -6.74 -1.11 -13.96
N ILE A 151 -7.53 -1.88 -14.70
CA ILE A 151 -7.28 -2.15 -16.11
C ILE A 151 -7.87 -1.01 -16.91
N ASP A 152 -6.98 -0.25 -17.57
CA ASP A 152 -7.38 0.78 -18.54
C ASP A 152 -7.70 0.09 -19.87
N HIS A 153 -8.99 -0.06 -20.13
CA HIS A 153 -9.47 -0.72 -21.33
C HIS A 153 -9.34 0.21 -22.55
N SER A 154 -8.22 0.16 -23.22
CA SER A 154 -8.10 0.66 -24.58
C SER A 154 -8.29 -0.51 -25.56
N VAL A 155 -9.47 -0.61 -26.15
CA VAL A 155 -9.73 -1.61 -27.20
C VAL A 155 -9.18 -1.10 -28.52
N GLN A 156 -8.20 -1.83 -29.09
CA GLN A 156 -7.71 -1.53 -30.42
C GLN A 156 -8.80 -1.80 -31.47
N VAL A 157 -8.99 -0.87 -32.40
CA VAL A 157 -9.99 -1.03 -33.45
C VAL A 157 -9.40 -1.84 -34.62
N ASP A 158 -9.61 -3.16 -34.59
CA ASP A 158 -9.23 -4.08 -35.67
C ASP A 158 -10.33 -4.25 -36.71
N LYS A 159 -11.58 -4.13 -36.25
CA LYS A 159 -12.81 -4.24 -37.07
C LYS A 159 -13.60 -2.96 -36.98
N PHE A 160 -14.15 -2.52 -38.12
CA PHE A 160 -14.89 -1.28 -38.20
C PHE A 160 -16.00 -1.39 -39.22
N ALA A 161 -16.88 -0.38 -39.29
CA ALA A 161 -17.97 -0.19 -40.27
C ALA A 161 -19.01 -1.33 -40.34
N ASN A 162 -19.18 -2.14 -39.27
CA ASN A 162 -20.31 -3.07 -39.17
C ASN A 162 -20.89 -3.09 -37.75
N LYS A 163 -22.12 -3.64 -37.61
CA LYS A 163 -22.87 -3.65 -36.34
C LYS A 163 -22.19 -4.51 -35.26
N ASN A 164 -21.34 -5.45 -35.65
CA ASN A 164 -20.68 -6.40 -34.73
C ASN A 164 -19.26 -5.97 -34.37
N SER A 165 -18.74 -4.90 -34.98
CA SER A 165 -17.35 -4.47 -34.81
C SER A 165 -16.93 -4.33 -33.35
N LEU A 166 -17.80 -3.78 -32.49
CA LEU A 166 -17.48 -3.64 -31.06
C LEU A 166 -17.25 -4.99 -30.42
N LYS A 167 -18.14 -5.95 -30.60
CA LYS A 167 -18.04 -7.30 -30.04
C LYS A 167 -16.80 -8.02 -30.57
N GLU A 168 -16.56 -7.95 -31.87
CA GLU A 168 -15.38 -8.57 -32.51
C GLU A 168 -14.07 -8.00 -31.96
N ASN A 169 -13.98 -6.69 -31.75
CA ASN A 169 -12.79 -6.05 -31.18
C ASN A 169 -12.59 -6.46 -29.71
N VAL A 170 -13.66 -6.57 -28.93
CA VAL A 170 -13.58 -7.05 -27.54
C VAL A 170 -13.10 -8.50 -27.51
N ASP A 171 -13.63 -9.38 -28.34
CA ASP A 171 -13.21 -10.78 -28.41
C ASP A 171 -11.72 -10.90 -28.81
N ILE A 172 -11.25 -10.08 -29.77
CA ILE A 172 -9.84 -10.02 -30.16
C ILE A 172 -8.97 -9.54 -28.99
N GLU A 173 -9.39 -8.49 -28.28
CA GLU A 173 -8.67 -7.97 -27.12
C GLU A 173 -8.53 -9.01 -26.01
N PHE A 174 -9.59 -9.70 -25.66
CA PHE A 174 -9.53 -10.78 -24.67
C PHE A 174 -8.60 -11.91 -25.08
N ASN A 175 -8.62 -12.30 -26.35
CA ASN A 175 -7.74 -13.36 -26.86
C ASN A 175 -6.26 -12.93 -26.84
N ARG A 176 -5.96 -11.68 -27.21
CA ARG A 176 -4.58 -11.13 -27.15
C ARG A 176 -4.01 -11.08 -25.74
N ASN A 177 -4.86 -10.85 -24.76
CA ASN A 177 -4.46 -10.64 -23.37
C ASN A 177 -4.84 -11.80 -22.44
N ALA A 178 -5.13 -12.98 -22.99
CA ALA A 178 -5.64 -14.11 -22.23
C ALA A 178 -4.70 -14.54 -21.07
N GLU A 179 -3.39 -14.57 -21.31
CA GLU A 179 -2.41 -14.92 -20.28
C GLU A 179 -2.38 -13.85 -19.17
N ARG A 180 -2.37 -12.57 -19.56
CA ARG A 180 -2.38 -11.45 -18.62
C ARG A 180 -3.61 -11.50 -17.72
N TYR A 181 -4.79 -11.69 -18.30
CA TYR A 181 -6.03 -11.75 -17.54
C TYR A 181 -6.11 -12.99 -16.65
N SER A 182 -5.59 -14.12 -17.10
CA SER A 182 -5.48 -15.35 -16.30
C SER A 182 -4.56 -15.12 -15.08
N PHE A 183 -3.43 -14.48 -15.28
CA PHE A 183 -2.50 -14.14 -14.20
C PHE A 183 -3.12 -13.18 -13.18
N LEU A 184 -3.77 -12.13 -13.64
CA LEU A 184 -4.44 -11.16 -12.77
C LEU A 184 -5.58 -11.82 -11.98
N LYS A 185 -6.39 -12.66 -12.63
CA LYS A 185 -7.46 -13.43 -11.96
C LYS A 185 -6.89 -14.35 -10.87
N TRP A 186 -5.77 -15.00 -11.13
CA TRP A 186 -5.06 -15.76 -10.13
C TRP A 186 -4.62 -14.86 -8.96
N GLY A 187 -4.02 -13.71 -9.24
CA GLY A 187 -3.58 -12.76 -8.21
C GLY A 187 -4.73 -12.30 -7.29
N GLN A 188 -5.87 -11.98 -7.86
CA GLN A 188 -7.06 -11.59 -7.08
C GLN A 188 -7.56 -12.72 -6.17
N GLN A 189 -7.40 -13.98 -6.56
CA GLN A 189 -7.77 -15.12 -5.74
C GLN A 189 -6.69 -15.51 -4.72
N ALA A 190 -5.43 -15.26 -5.07
CA ALA A 190 -4.29 -15.64 -4.26
C ALA A 190 -4.01 -14.67 -3.10
N PHE A 191 -4.23 -13.37 -3.30
CA PHE A 191 -3.93 -12.34 -2.31
C PHE A 191 -5.20 -11.81 -1.62
N ASN A 192 -5.15 -11.67 -0.29
CA ASN A 192 -6.33 -11.30 0.52
C ASN A 192 -6.79 -9.86 0.34
N ASN A 193 -5.87 -8.95 -0.04
CA ASN A 193 -6.10 -7.51 -0.09
C ASN A 193 -5.70 -6.92 -1.46
N PHE A 194 -5.95 -7.69 -2.50
CA PHE A 194 -5.72 -7.32 -3.89
C PHE A 194 -7.01 -7.46 -4.69
N ARG A 195 -7.40 -6.39 -5.37
CA ARG A 195 -8.58 -6.35 -6.24
C ARG A 195 -8.19 -5.91 -7.63
N ILE A 196 -8.95 -6.39 -8.61
CA ILE A 196 -8.83 -5.98 -10.00
C ILE A 196 -10.14 -5.33 -10.42
N CYS A 197 -10.03 -4.16 -11.01
CA CYS A 197 -11.13 -3.35 -11.47
C CYS A 197 -10.98 -3.06 -12.95
N LEU A 198 -12.09 -3.01 -13.67
CA LEU A 198 -12.14 -2.52 -15.03
C LEU A 198 -12.49 -1.04 -15.03
N LEU A 199 -11.71 -0.23 -15.72
CA LEU A 199 -12.06 1.17 -15.96
C LEU A 199 -13.09 1.22 -17.09
N TYR A 200 -14.36 1.34 -16.76
CA TYR A 200 -15.41 1.60 -17.74
C TYR A 200 -15.69 3.10 -17.82
N THR A 201 -15.35 3.71 -18.92
CA THR A 201 -15.96 4.94 -19.48
C THR A 201 -16.00 6.21 -18.64
N SER A 202 -15.53 6.26 -17.41
CA SER A 202 -15.56 7.47 -16.61
C SER A 202 -14.25 7.70 -15.85
N ASP A 203 -14.08 8.94 -15.44
CA ASP A 203 -12.95 9.40 -14.66
C ASP A 203 -12.68 8.47 -13.46
N ALA A 204 -11.50 7.89 -13.40
CA ALA A 204 -11.06 7.00 -12.33
C ALA A 204 -11.18 7.61 -10.91
N ALA A 205 -11.40 8.92 -10.82
CA ALA A 205 -11.66 9.62 -9.57
C ALA A 205 -13.11 9.45 -9.09
N ASP A 206 -14.06 9.27 -9.98
CA ASP A 206 -15.48 9.19 -9.66
C ASP A 206 -16.00 7.75 -9.53
N ASP A 207 -15.37 6.78 -10.21
CA ASP A 207 -15.76 5.36 -10.16
C ASP A 207 -14.99 4.57 -9.11
N MET A 208 -15.17 4.93 -7.86
CA MET A 208 -14.66 4.18 -6.72
C MET A 208 -15.51 2.93 -6.37
N GLN A 209 -16.33 2.46 -7.29
CA GLN A 209 -17.11 1.22 -7.14
C GLN A 209 -16.39 0.06 -7.84
N CYS A 210 -15.32 -0.40 -7.22
CA CYS A 210 -14.77 -1.72 -7.53
C CYS A 210 -15.40 -2.78 -6.65
#